data_bbb400015e8a2a2077b34e77b26bc6cc
#
_entry.id   bbb400015e8a2a2077b34e77b26bc6cc
#
_cell.length_a   1.000
_cell.length_b   1.000
_cell.length_c   1.000
_cell.angle_alpha   90.00
_cell.angle_beta   90.00
_cell.angle_gamma   90.00
#
_symmetry.space_group_name_H-M   'P 1'
#
loop_
_entity.id
_entity.type
_entity.pdbx_description
1 polymer ?
#
loop_
_entity_poly.entity_id
_entity_poly.type
_entity_poly.pdbx_seq_one_letter_code
_entity_poly.pdbx_strand_id
1 'polypeptide(L)'
;RKFWALARTGHSVALKGCDEVGGYLLLATSCDGTLATTATPTSVRVVCNNTLALSLNGATSAIKVPHNTRFDPIFVKKQLGVAVSRWDEFLYEMRTLAERKVSIKEAEHYVNKVLCVTTTTTIVQGKQTNRHAISKAIDLFEGKGKGADLASAKGTAWGLLNAVTEFVDHDKRARSADYRMDSAWFGQGASLKQRALHTALSLVA
;
A
#
# COMPACT_ATOMS: atom_id res chain seq x y z
N ARG A 1 -7.51 -17.96 -13.68
CA ARG A 1 -7.25 -16.54 -14.03
C ARG A 1 -7.98 -15.64 -13.05
N LYS A 2 -7.34 -14.52 -12.67
CA LYS A 2 -7.94 -13.46 -11.84
C LYS A 2 -8.49 -12.34 -12.73
N PHE A 3 -9.62 -11.78 -12.34
CA PHE A 3 -10.23 -10.59 -12.93
C PHE A 3 -10.24 -9.50 -11.88
N TRP A 4 -10.03 -8.27 -12.29
CA TRP A 4 -10.04 -7.12 -11.40
C TRP A 4 -10.49 -5.86 -12.12
N ALA A 5 -11.01 -4.93 -11.35
CA ALA A 5 -11.37 -3.58 -11.79
C ALA A 5 -11.12 -2.58 -10.67
N LEU A 6 -10.74 -1.36 -11.03
CA LEU A 6 -10.66 -0.21 -10.12
C LEU A 6 -11.82 0.73 -10.42
N ALA A 7 -12.71 0.89 -9.45
CA ALA A 7 -13.82 1.83 -9.52
C ALA A 7 -13.48 3.08 -8.68
N ARG A 8 -13.65 4.28 -9.25
CA ARG A 8 -13.51 5.53 -8.50
C ARG A 8 -14.63 5.68 -7.49
N THR A 9 -14.31 6.11 -6.25
CA THR A 9 -15.31 6.39 -5.21
C THR A 9 -15.81 7.83 -5.25
N GLY A 10 -15.17 8.70 -6.03
CA GLY A 10 -15.44 10.14 -6.03
C GLY A 10 -14.68 10.92 -4.94
N HIS A 11 -14.04 10.22 -4.00
CA HIS A 11 -13.19 10.86 -2.99
C HIS A 11 -11.80 11.16 -3.55
N SER A 12 -11.29 12.35 -3.29
CA SER A 12 -9.90 12.74 -3.56
C SER A 12 -9.45 13.83 -2.62
N VAL A 13 -8.14 13.95 -2.46
CA VAL A 13 -7.52 15.02 -1.66
C VAL A 13 -6.17 15.40 -2.27
N ALA A 14 -5.82 16.68 -2.20
CA ALA A 14 -4.49 17.18 -2.48
C ALA A 14 -3.75 17.44 -1.15
N LEU A 15 -2.72 16.65 -0.86
CA LEU A 15 -1.84 16.88 0.27
C LEU A 15 -0.92 18.05 -0.05
N LYS A 16 -0.82 19.03 0.87
CA LYS A 16 -0.04 20.26 0.68
C LYS A 16 -0.27 20.94 -0.68
N GLY A 17 -1.51 20.85 -1.17
CA GLY A 17 -1.99 21.56 -2.36
C GLY A 17 -1.68 20.94 -3.71
N CYS A 18 -0.78 19.96 -3.81
CA CYS A 18 -0.34 19.43 -5.12
C CYS A 18 -0.21 17.91 -5.22
N ASP A 19 -0.14 17.18 -4.11
CA ASP A 19 0.01 15.72 -4.12
C ASP A 19 -1.36 15.05 -4.05
N GLU A 20 -1.93 14.75 -5.19
CA GLU A 20 -3.29 14.20 -5.30
C GLU A 20 -3.32 12.71 -4.95
N VAL A 21 -4.24 12.37 -4.03
CA VAL A 21 -4.56 10.99 -3.65
C VAL A 21 -6.05 10.75 -3.88
N GLY A 22 -6.36 9.81 -4.77
CA GLY A 22 -7.73 9.42 -5.10
C GLY A 22 -8.19 8.17 -4.37
N GLY A 23 -9.47 8.12 -4.01
CA GLY A 23 -10.13 6.95 -3.44
C GLY A 23 -10.68 6.03 -4.52
N TYR A 24 -10.39 4.75 -4.40
CA TYR A 24 -10.84 3.71 -5.32
C TYR A 24 -11.36 2.49 -4.56
N LEU A 25 -12.12 1.68 -5.25
CA LEU A 25 -12.51 0.35 -4.84
C LEU A 25 -11.87 -0.65 -5.79
N LEU A 26 -10.96 -1.48 -5.28
CA LEU A 26 -10.39 -2.60 -6.02
C LEU A 26 -11.35 -3.79 -5.90
N LEU A 27 -12.00 -4.13 -7.01
CA LEU A 27 -12.84 -5.32 -7.15
C LEU A 27 -12.02 -6.42 -7.79
N ALA A 28 -12.06 -7.62 -7.24
CA ALA A 28 -11.33 -8.75 -7.80
C ALA A 28 -12.00 -10.09 -7.52
N THR A 29 -11.80 -11.04 -8.44
CA THR A 29 -12.27 -12.42 -8.32
C THR A 29 -11.39 -13.36 -9.13
N SER A 30 -11.49 -14.67 -8.94
CA SER A 30 -10.87 -15.68 -9.81
C SER A 30 -11.86 -16.76 -10.19
N CYS A 31 -11.72 -17.31 -11.40
CA CYS A 31 -12.53 -18.45 -11.86
C CYS A 31 -11.98 -19.81 -11.38
N ASP A 32 -10.79 -19.85 -10.82
CA ASP A 32 -10.09 -21.06 -10.38
C ASP A 32 -10.09 -21.24 -8.85
N GLY A 33 -10.86 -20.44 -8.12
CA GLY A 33 -10.96 -20.49 -6.66
C GLY A 33 -9.73 -19.96 -5.89
N THR A 34 -8.68 -19.49 -6.58
CA THR A 34 -7.45 -19.01 -5.92
C THR A 34 -7.61 -17.63 -5.26
N LEU A 35 -8.68 -16.90 -5.60
CA LEU A 35 -9.03 -15.62 -4.99
C LEU A 35 -10.55 -15.54 -4.83
N ALA A 36 -11.04 -15.40 -3.60
CA ALA A 36 -12.44 -15.08 -3.33
C ALA A 36 -12.86 -13.77 -4.02
N THR A 37 -14.13 -13.58 -4.27
CA THR A 37 -14.64 -12.28 -4.72
C THR A 37 -14.37 -11.26 -3.62
N THR A 38 -13.58 -10.24 -3.94
CA THR A 38 -13.12 -9.22 -2.98
C THR A 38 -13.48 -7.82 -3.44
N ALA A 39 -13.78 -6.96 -2.48
CA ALA A 39 -13.89 -5.52 -2.67
C ALA A 39 -13.00 -4.84 -1.61
N THR A 40 -11.94 -4.16 -2.05
CA THR A 40 -10.94 -3.56 -1.17
C THR A 40 -10.90 -2.05 -1.40
N PRO A 41 -11.28 -1.23 -0.41
CA PRO A 41 -11.04 0.20 -0.45
C PRO A 41 -9.54 0.47 -0.57
N THR A 42 -9.17 1.29 -1.54
CA THR A 42 -7.78 1.49 -1.96
C THR A 42 -7.56 2.96 -2.28
N SER A 43 -6.45 3.52 -1.87
CA SER A 43 -5.99 4.82 -2.36
C SER A 43 -5.03 4.64 -3.53
N VAL A 44 -5.04 5.61 -4.44
CA VAL A 44 -4.06 5.72 -5.53
C VAL A 44 -3.47 7.11 -5.49
N ARG A 45 -2.16 7.20 -5.31
CA ARG A 45 -1.42 8.45 -5.42
C ARG A 45 -1.18 8.74 -6.90
N VAL A 46 -1.76 9.83 -7.40
CA VAL A 46 -1.87 10.10 -8.85
C VAL A 46 -0.51 10.27 -9.53
N VAL A 47 0.45 10.94 -8.89
CA VAL A 47 1.78 11.23 -9.46
C VAL A 47 2.61 9.98 -9.79
N CYS A 48 2.41 8.89 -9.06
CA CYS A 48 3.22 7.66 -9.20
C CYS A 48 2.39 6.39 -9.44
N ASN A 49 1.07 6.50 -9.40
CA ASN A 49 0.13 5.36 -9.45
C ASN A 49 0.38 4.30 -8.36
N ASN A 50 0.99 4.70 -7.24
CA ASN A 50 1.16 3.81 -6.10
C ASN A 50 -0.20 3.50 -5.49
N THR A 51 -0.41 2.22 -5.19
CA THR A 51 -1.66 1.74 -4.60
C THR A 51 -1.47 1.35 -3.14
N LEU A 52 -2.42 1.73 -2.30
CA LEU A 52 -2.40 1.38 -0.89
C LEU A 52 -3.82 1.02 -0.43
N ALA A 53 -4.04 -0.23 -0.02
CA ALA A 53 -5.32 -0.62 0.55
C ALA A 53 -5.54 0.09 1.89
N LEU A 54 -6.75 0.62 2.09
CA LEU A 54 -7.13 1.23 3.35
C LEU A 54 -7.17 0.14 4.42
N SER A 55 -6.45 0.35 5.51
CA SER A 55 -6.50 -0.54 6.66
C SER A 55 -6.95 0.24 7.89
N LEU A 56 -7.60 -0.46 8.79
CA LEU A 56 -8.16 0.10 10.01
C LEU A 56 -7.73 -0.77 11.17
N ASN A 57 -7.09 -0.16 12.15
CA ASN A 57 -6.57 -0.86 13.32
C ASN A 57 -5.68 -2.07 12.95
N GLY A 58 -4.87 -1.92 11.89
CA GLY A 58 -3.96 -2.97 11.43
C GLY A 58 -4.59 -4.08 10.58
N ALA A 59 -5.91 -4.03 10.34
CA ALA A 59 -6.60 -5.00 9.47
C ALA A 59 -7.03 -4.36 8.15
N THR A 60 -6.82 -5.06 7.04
CA THR A 60 -7.30 -4.61 5.72
C THR A 60 -8.82 -4.59 5.71
N SER A 61 -9.42 -3.48 5.28
CA SER A 61 -10.88 -3.31 5.16
C SER A 61 -11.48 -4.07 3.95
N ALA A 62 -10.85 -5.16 3.51
CA ALA A 62 -11.32 -5.95 2.38
C ALA A 62 -12.56 -6.75 2.73
N ILE A 63 -13.60 -6.61 1.94
CA ILE A 63 -14.79 -7.45 1.99
C ILE A 63 -14.53 -8.66 1.11
N LYS A 64 -14.68 -9.87 1.67
CA LYS A 64 -14.46 -11.13 0.97
C LYS A 64 -15.73 -11.95 0.96
N VAL A 65 -16.14 -12.39 -0.24
CA VAL A 65 -17.24 -13.33 -0.44
C VAL A 65 -16.67 -14.61 -1.05
N PRO A 66 -16.58 -15.71 -0.29
CA PRO A 66 -16.11 -17.00 -0.81
C PRO A 66 -17.03 -17.52 -1.92
N HIS A 67 -16.48 -18.24 -2.91
CA HIS A 67 -17.25 -18.75 -4.05
C HIS A 67 -18.31 -19.80 -3.68
N ASN A 68 -18.16 -20.44 -2.54
CA ASN A 68 -19.14 -21.41 -2.00
C ASN A 68 -20.24 -20.75 -1.14
N THR A 69 -20.25 -19.42 -1.05
CA THR A 69 -21.24 -18.65 -0.27
C THR A 69 -22.19 -17.93 -1.23
N ARG A 70 -23.48 -17.94 -0.92
CA ARG A 70 -24.46 -17.16 -1.69
C ARG A 70 -24.10 -15.68 -1.62
N PHE A 71 -24.02 -15.02 -2.77
CA PHE A 71 -23.76 -13.59 -2.84
C PHE A 71 -24.96 -12.80 -2.31
N ASP A 72 -24.73 -11.99 -1.28
CA ASP A 72 -25.73 -11.05 -0.74
C ASP A 72 -25.33 -9.61 -1.10
N PRO A 73 -25.96 -9.00 -2.10
CA PRO A 73 -25.62 -7.65 -2.55
C PRO A 73 -25.93 -6.57 -1.51
N ILE A 74 -26.96 -6.79 -0.66
CA ILE A 74 -27.35 -5.82 0.39
C ILE A 74 -26.28 -5.79 1.47
N PHE A 75 -25.84 -6.96 1.93
CA PHE A 75 -24.75 -7.08 2.90
C PHE A 75 -23.45 -6.45 2.37
N VAL A 76 -23.04 -6.79 1.15
CA VAL A 76 -21.82 -6.23 0.53
C VAL A 76 -21.92 -4.71 0.41
N LYS A 77 -23.05 -4.17 -0.05
CA LYS A 77 -23.27 -2.72 -0.15
C LYS A 77 -23.17 -2.02 1.20
N LYS A 78 -23.75 -2.61 2.26
CA LYS A 78 -23.64 -2.07 3.62
C LYS A 78 -22.20 -2.05 4.12
N GLN A 79 -21.45 -3.13 3.92
CA GLN A 79 -20.04 -3.20 4.31
C GLN A 79 -19.15 -2.20 3.51
N LEU A 80 -19.43 -2.01 2.22
CA LEU A 80 -18.78 -1.01 1.39
C LEU A 80 -19.05 0.41 1.89
N GLY A 81 -20.28 0.72 2.28
CA GLY A 81 -20.64 2.02 2.87
C GLY A 81 -19.82 2.32 4.13
N VAL A 82 -19.66 1.35 5.02
CA VAL A 82 -18.80 1.48 6.22
C VAL A 82 -17.34 1.67 5.84
N ALA A 83 -16.83 0.95 4.86
CA ALA A 83 -15.44 1.07 4.44
C ALA A 83 -15.14 2.42 3.75
N VAL A 84 -16.08 2.97 2.98
CA VAL A 84 -15.96 4.28 2.33
C VAL A 84 -16.10 5.42 3.36
N SER A 85 -16.95 5.28 4.39
CA SER A 85 -17.09 6.31 5.44
C SER A 85 -15.81 6.56 6.25
N ARG A 86 -14.84 5.65 6.18
CA ARG A 86 -13.54 5.77 6.85
C ARG A 86 -12.48 6.49 6.02
N TRP A 87 -12.85 7.05 4.88
CA TRP A 87 -11.95 7.84 4.06
C TRP A 87 -11.36 9.04 4.82
N ASP A 88 -12.15 9.68 5.67
CA ASP A 88 -11.70 10.84 6.44
C ASP A 88 -10.65 10.47 7.50
N GLU A 89 -10.77 9.30 8.15
CA GLU A 89 -9.75 8.78 9.07
C GLU A 89 -8.43 8.54 8.31
N PHE A 90 -8.52 7.89 7.15
CA PHE A 90 -7.36 7.67 6.30
C PHE A 90 -6.70 8.99 5.86
N LEU A 91 -7.48 10.00 5.49
CA LEU A 91 -6.96 11.32 5.15
C LEU A 91 -6.24 12.00 6.31
N TYR A 92 -6.78 11.88 7.52
CA TYR A 92 -6.12 12.40 8.71
C TYR A 92 -4.75 11.75 8.92
N GLU A 93 -4.67 10.41 8.81
CA GLU A 93 -3.40 9.67 8.87
C GLU A 93 -2.40 10.17 7.81
N MET A 94 -2.84 10.32 6.55
CA MET A 94 -1.96 10.78 5.46
C MET A 94 -1.44 12.20 5.70
N ARG A 95 -2.27 13.12 6.18
CA ARG A 95 -1.87 14.47 6.55
C ARG A 95 -0.84 14.46 7.67
N THR A 96 -1.07 13.67 8.71
CA THR A 96 -0.15 13.52 9.84
C THR A 96 1.21 12.98 9.38
N LEU A 97 1.23 11.97 8.50
CA LEU A 97 2.46 11.46 7.90
C LEU A 97 3.18 12.50 7.03
N ALA A 98 2.44 13.36 6.32
CA ALA A 98 3.01 14.42 5.49
C ALA A 98 3.61 15.59 6.30
N GLU A 99 3.21 15.74 7.56
CA GLU A 99 3.81 16.73 8.48
C GLU A 99 5.03 16.17 9.22
N ARG A 100 5.09 14.86 9.47
CA ARG A 100 6.19 14.23 10.23
C ARG A 100 7.48 14.19 9.39
N LYS A 101 8.46 14.97 9.78
CA LYS A 101 9.80 14.95 9.19
C LYS A 101 10.58 13.72 9.65
N VAL A 102 11.35 13.15 8.74
CA VAL A 102 12.12 11.91 8.95
C VAL A 102 13.58 12.16 8.57
N SER A 103 14.50 11.86 9.47
CA SER A 103 15.94 11.84 9.19
C SER A 103 16.33 10.61 8.37
N ILE A 104 17.48 10.65 7.71
CA ILE A 104 18.00 9.49 6.95
C ILE A 104 18.20 8.27 7.84
N LYS A 105 18.68 8.44 9.07
CA LYS A 105 18.83 7.33 10.04
C LYS A 105 17.49 6.67 10.40
N GLU A 106 16.44 7.46 10.61
CA GLU A 106 15.08 6.95 10.84
C GLU A 106 14.56 6.24 9.59
N ALA A 107 14.81 6.79 8.39
CA ALA A 107 14.41 6.17 7.13
C ALA A 107 15.09 4.81 6.93
N GLU A 108 16.39 4.71 7.15
CA GLU A 108 17.13 3.44 7.10
C GLU A 108 16.58 2.42 8.11
N HIS A 109 16.32 2.85 9.33
CA HIS A 109 15.74 1.97 10.37
C HIS A 109 14.35 1.47 9.96
N TYR A 110 13.48 2.37 9.48
CA TYR A 110 12.15 2.04 8.98
C TYR A 110 12.20 1.05 7.82
N VAL A 111 12.99 1.33 6.79
CA VAL A 111 13.11 0.48 5.60
C VAL A 111 13.63 -0.90 5.98
N ASN A 112 14.63 -0.97 6.86
CA ASN A 112 15.13 -2.24 7.40
C ASN A 112 14.02 -3.00 8.14
N LYS A 113 13.27 -2.35 9.03
CA LYS A 113 12.16 -2.97 9.78
C LYS A 113 11.06 -3.49 8.85
N VAL A 114 10.75 -2.76 7.78
CA VAL A 114 9.72 -3.15 6.81
C VAL A 114 10.18 -4.26 5.88
N LEU A 115 11.41 -4.20 5.35
CA LEU A 115 11.90 -5.11 4.33
C LEU A 115 12.63 -6.35 4.89
N CYS A 116 13.19 -6.28 6.12
CA CYS A 116 13.93 -7.35 6.76
C CYS A 116 13.09 -8.11 7.79
N VAL A 117 11.91 -8.61 7.43
CA VAL A 117 11.26 -9.62 8.28
C VAL A 117 12.01 -10.93 8.16
N THR A 118 12.77 -11.25 9.17
CA THR A 118 13.32 -12.58 9.40
C THR A 118 12.17 -13.57 9.60
N THR A 119 11.73 -14.23 8.53
CA THR A 119 11.09 -15.53 8.68
C THR A 119 12.15 -16.44 9.28
N THR A 120 11.89 -17.01 10.44
CA THR A 120 12.79 -17.79 11.31
C THR A 120 13.29 -19.10 10.68
N THR A 121 13.27 -19.24 9.37
CA THR A 121 13.67 -20.46 8.67
C THR A 121 14.45 -20.11 7.39
N THR A 122 15.73 -20.02 7.51
CA THR A 122 16.78 -20.02 6.46
C THR A 122 17.72 -18.81 6.54
N ILE A 123 18.72 -18.98 7.40
CA ILE A 123 19.78 -17.96 7.67
C ILE A 123 20.83 -17.84 6.55
N VAL A 124 20.75 -18.56 5.42
CA VAL A 124 21.91 -18.70 4.54
C VAL A 124 21.87 -17.94 3.20
N GLN A 125 20.72 -17.50 2.68
CA GLN A 125 20.66 -16.81 1.38
C GLN A 125 19.94 -15.46 1.33
N GLY A 126 19.35 -14.99 2.44
CA GLY A 126 18.51 -13.79 2.48
C GLY A 126 19.24 -12.44 2.49
N LYS A 127 20.55 -12.40 2.84
CA LYS A 127 21.26 -11.13 3.11
C LYS A 127 21.52 -10.26 1.87
N GLN A 128 21.68 -10.84 0.68
CA GLN A 128 22.05 -10.07 -0.51
C GLN A 128 20.83 -9.45 -1.21
N THR A 129 19.71 -10.15 -1.21
CA THR A 129 18.46 -9.69 -1.85
C THR A 129 17.84 -8.50 -1.09
N ASN A 130 17.97 -8.49 0.23
CA ASN A 130 17.44 -7.41 1.07
C ASN A 130 18.25 -6.10 0.93
N ARG A 131 19.59 -6.16 0.77
CA ARG A 131 20.42 -4.94 0.62
C ARG A 131 20.03 -4.12 -0.60
N HIS A 132 19.82 -4.77 -1.74
CA HIS A 132 19.39 -4.07 -2.97
C HIS A 132 17.99 -3.43 -2.80
N ALA A 133 17.06 -4.13 -2.18
CA ALA A 133 15.72 -3.60 -1.91
C ALA A 133 15.76 -2.39 -0.95
N ILE A 134 16.59 -2.46 0.10
CA ILE A 134 16.80 -1.37 1.06
C ILE A 134 17.41 -0.15 0.35
N SER A 135 18.52 -0.34 -0.37
CA SER A 135 19.18 0.74 -1.12
C SER A 135 18.21 1.39 -2.10
N LYS A 136 17.43 0.58 -2.85
CA LYS A 136 16.46 1.10 -3.81
C LYS A 136 15.35 1.91 -3.13
N ALA A 137 14.80 1.43 -2.00
CA ALA A 137 13.76 2.16 -1.27
C ALA A 137 14.29 3.49 -0.69
N ILE A 138 15.54 3.51 -0.19
CA ILE A 138 16.18 4.75 0.26
C ILE A 138 16.43 5.70 -0.90
N ASP A 139 16.94 5.23 -2.03
CA ASP A 139 17.12 6.02 -3.26
C ASP A 139 15.81 6.70 -3.70
N LEU A 140 14.68 5.95 -3.65
CA LEU A 140 13.36 6.50 -3.99
C LEU A 140 12.92 7.59 -2.99
N PHE A 141 13.22 7.40 -1.70
CA PHE A 141 12.93 8.40 -0.66
C PHE A 141 13.78 9.66 -0.81
N GLU A 142 15.06 9.53 -1.16
CA GLU A 142 16.03 10.64 -1.31
C GLU A 142 15.84 11.47 -2.59
N GLY A 143 14.85 11.14 -3.43
CA GLY A 143 14.48 11.97 -4.57
C GLY A 143 14.42 11.26 -5.93
N LYS A 144 14.78 9.96 -6.03
CA LYS A 144 14.64 9.19 -7.27
C LYS A 144 13.21 8.69 -7.50
N GLY A 145 12.35 8.75 -6.47
CA GLY A 145 10.95 8.35 -6.56
C GLY A 145 10.08 9.40 -7.26
N LYS A 146 9.01 8.96 -7.90
CA LYS A 146 8.05 9.85 -8.54
C LYS A 146 7.33 10.70 -7.49
N GLY A 147 7.46 12.02 -7.61
CA GLY A 147 6.90 12.98 -6.65
C GLY A 147 7.56 12.94 -5.27
N ALA A 148 8.80 12.47 -5.17
CA ALA A 148 9.59 12.51 -3.94
C ALA A 148 10.00 13.94 -3.55
N ASP A 149 10.03 14.84 -4.52
CA ASP A 149 10.32 16.28 -4.37
C ASP A 149 9.12 17.14 -3.92
N LEU A 150 7.90 16.58 -3.97
CA LEU A 150 6.70 17.26 -3.53
C LEU A 150 6.77 17.63 -2.03
N ALA A 151 6.21 18.79 -1.67
CA ALA A 151 6.24 19.31 -0.31
C ALA A 151 5.63 18.35 0.74
N SER A 152 4.68 17.51 0.33
CA SER A 152 4.07 16.46 1.15
C SER A 152 5.01 15.29 1.40
N ALA A 153 5.92 14.99 0.45
CA ALA A 153 6.74 13.78 0.45
C ALA A 153 8.20 14.04 0.87
N LYS A 154 8.77 15.18 0.48
CA LYS A 154 10.19 15.47 0.68
C LYS A 154 10.61 15.41 2.15
N GLY A 155 11.36 14.36 2.51
CA GLY A 155 11.86 14.15 3.87
C GLY A 155 10.76 13.95 4.91
N THR A 156 9.62 13.35 4.54
CA THR A 156 8.48 13.10 5.44
C THR A 156 8.19 11.61 5.57
N ALA A 157 7.44 11.23 6.61
CA ALA A 157 6.97 9.86 6.78
C ALA A 157 6.02 9.42 5.64
N TRP A 158 5.26 10.36 5.05
CA TRP A 158 4.48 10.12 3.84
C TRP A 158 5.36 9.77 2.64
N GLY A 159 6.43 10.53 2.41
CA GLY A 159 7.41 10.25 1.35
C GLY A 159 8.08 8.90 1.54
N LEU A 160 8.42 8.57 2.78
CA LEU A 160 9.04 7.29 3.13
C LEU A 160 8.10 6.10 2.88
N LEU A 161 6.83 6.22 3.25
CA LEU A 161 5.80 5.22 2.93
C LEU A 161 5.66 5.06 1.41
N ASN A 162 5.62 6.19 0.66
CA ASN A 162 5.51 6.16 -0.80
C ASN A 162 6.73 5.53 -1.49
N ALA A 163 7.93 5.74 -0.97
CA ALA A 163 9.14 5.08 -1.50
C ALA A 163 9.04 3.55 -1.41
N VAL A 164 8.51 3.01 -0.30
CA VAL A 164 8.29 1.57 -0.16
C VAL A 164 7.15 1.08 -1.05
N THR A 165 6.03 1.81 -1.14
CA THR A 165 4.92 1.41 -2.02
C THR A 165 5.32 1.46 -3.49
N GLU A 166 6.09 2.46 -3.92
CA GLU A 166 6.64 2.56 -5.27
C GLU A 166 7.58 1.40 -5.59
N PHE A 167 8.50 1.07 -4.67
CA PHE A 167 9.35 -0.09 -4.80
C PHE A 167 8.53 -1.39 -5.00
N VAL A 168 7.46 -1.58 -4.23
CA VAL A 168 6.61 -2.79 -4.32
C VAL A 168 5.85 -2.84 -5.63
N ASP A 169 5.25 -1.72 -6.04
CA ASP A 169 4.36 -1.66 -7.19
C ASP A 169 5.13 -1.66 -8.52
N HIS A 170 6.34 -1.06 -8.56
CA HIS A 170 7.05 -0.83 -9.83
C HIS A 170 8.42 -1.50 -9.95
N ASP A 171 9.21 -1.58 -8.86
CA ASP A 171 10.61 -1.99 -8.91
C ASP A 171 10.88 -3.39 -8.37
N LYS A 172 10.01 -3.92 -7.51
CA LYS A 172 10.18 -5.25 -6.94
C LYS A 172 10.26 -6.31 -8.03
N ARG A 173 11.34 -7.11 -8.01
CA ARG A 173 11.56 -8.18 -8.99
C ARG A 173 10.40 -9.17 -9.00
N ALA A 174 9.87 -9.44 -10.18
CA ALA A 174 8.83 -10.43 -10.44
C ALA A 174 9.06 -11.10 -11.80
N ARG A 175 8.40 -12.23 -12.06
CA ARG A 175 8.51 -12.98 -13.33
C ARG A 175 7.93 -12.20 -14.51
N SER A 176 6.88 -11.40 -14.26
CA SER A 176 6.25 -10.50 -15.24
C SER A 176 5.57 -9.32 -14.52
N ALA A 177 5.08 -8.34 -15.30
CA ALA A 177 4.27 -7.24 -14.78
C ALA A 177 2.99 -7.76 -14.06
N ASP A 178 2.32 -8.75 -14.62
CA ASP A 178 1.12 -9.35 -14.03
C ASP A 178 1.40 -10.02 -12.67
N TYR A 179 2.51 -10.75 -12.55
CA TYR A 179 2.93 -11.33 -11.27
C TYR A 179 3.29 -10.27 -10.23
N ARG A 180 3.87 -9.13 -10.67
CA ARG A 180 4.16 -8.02 -9.77
C ARG A 180 2.87 -7.40 -9.25
N MET A 181 1.93 -7.10 -10.14
CA MET A 181 0.63 -6.54 -9.81
C MET A 181 -0.17 -7.50 -8.89
N ASP A 182 -0.21 -8.78 -9.20
CA ASP A 182 -0.86 -9.80 -8.36
C ASP A 182 -0.27 -9.84 -6.95
N SER A 183 1.06 -9.81 -6.83
CA SER A 183 1.74 -9.72 -5.54
C SER A 183 1.46 -8.41 -4.81
N ALA A 184 1.45 -7.28 -5.53
CA ALA A 184 1.26 -5.95 -4.96
C ALA A 184 -0.17 -5.72 -4.43
N TRP A 185 -1.17 -6.42 -5.00
CA TRP A 185 -2.57 -6.24 -4.62
C TRP A 185 -3.13 -7.37 -3.76
N PHE A 186 -2.69 -8.62 -3.95
CA PHE A 186 -3.30 -9.81 -3.32
C PHE A 186 -2.31 -10.71 -2.59
N GLY A 187 -1.02 -10.44 -2.69
CA GLY A 187 0.02 -11.32 -2.16
C GLY A 187 0.97 -10.64 -1.19
N GLN A 188 2.22 -11.10 -1.21
CA GLN A 188 3.28 -10.62 -0.30
C GLN A 188 3.56 -9.11 -0.45
N GLY A 189 3.40 -8.55 -1.65
CA GLY A 189 3.56 -7.11 -1.88
C GLY A 189 2.49 -6.30 -1.13
N ALA A 190 1.22 -6.75 -1.15
CA ALA A 190 0.16 -6.12 -0.39
C ALA A 190 0.44 -6.15 1.11
N SER A 191 0.86 -7.30 1.66
CA SER A 191 1.23 -7.42 3.07
C SER A 191 2.42 -6.52 3.44
N LEU A 192 3.38 -6.36 2.52
CA LEU A 192 4.53 -5.47 2.72
C LEU A 192 4.09 -4.00 2.81
N LYS A 193 3.20 -3.57 1.92
CA LYS A 193 2.65 -2.20 1.94
C LYS A 193 1.83 -1.92 3.20
N GLN A 194 1.05 -2.89 3.68
CA GLN A 194 0.31 -2.76 4.94
C GLN A 194 1.26 -2.62 6.14
N ARG A 195 2.32 -3.43 6.18
CA ARG A 195 3.35 -3.31 7.22
C ARG A 195 4.07 -1.97 7.14
N ALA A 196 4.34 -1.46 5.93
CA ALA A 196 4.93 -0.15 5.73
C ALA A 196 4.03 0.96 6.29
N LEU A 197 2.73 0.93 5.99
CA LEU A 197 1.75 1.87 6.56
C LEU A 197 1.73 1.81 8.09
N HIS A 198 1.57 0.62 8.66
CA HIS A 198 1.54 0.46 10.12
C HIS A 198 2.83 0.96 10.79
N THR A 199 3.99 0.66 10.18
CA THR A 199 5.28 1.14 10.70
C THR A 199 5.42 2.66 10.55
N ALA A 200 4.91 3.25 9.46
CA ALA A 200 4.92 4.71 9.28
C ALA A 200 4.02 5.40 10.32
N LEU A 201 2.82 4.87 10.58
CA LEU A 201 1.93 5.40 11.61
C LEU A 201 2.55 5.34 13.01
N SER A 202 3.38 4.33 13.30
CA SER A 202 4.12 4.27 14.56
C SER A 202 5.21 5.35 14.73
N LEU A 203 5.55 6.09 13.68
CA LEU A 203 6.45 7.26 13.78
C LEU A 203 5.74 8.54 14.25
N VAL A 204 4.40 8.54 14.24
CA VAL A 204 3.55 9.70 14.58
C VAL A 204 2.66 9.46 15.82
N ALA A 205 2.69 8.24 16.36
CA ALA A 205 1.98 7.83 17.57
C ALA A 205 2.73 8.31 18.88
#